data_79968d43573ac9e643a53687793c840b
#
_entry.id   79968d43573ac9e643a53687793c840b
#
_cell.length_a   1.000
_cell.length_b   1.000
_cell.length_c   1.000
_cell.angle_alpha   90.00
_cell.angle_beta   90.00
_cell.angle_gamma   90.00
#
_symmetry.space_group_name_H-M   'P 1'
#
loop_
_entity.id
_entity.type
_entity.pdbx_description
1 polymer ?
#
loop_
_entity_poly.entity_id
_entity_poly.type
_entity_poly.pdbx_seq_one_letter_code
_entity_poly.pdbx_strand_id
1 'polypeptide(L)'
;ADWSKDGLDILKKLYPRDSGKTITLDDPQAVAMVNQYLGTKEVLDDMKQKHDAAKGWLQSAMQDASTATLPGYTITWKSTKPSKHFDEDAFKAAHPDLYLSFVKERAGYRRFLLKPAKEIV
;
A
#
# COMPACT_ATOMS: atom_id res chain seq x y z
N ALA A 1 18.32 17.31 -2.08
CA ALA A 1 17.68 16.32 -1.21
C ALA A 1 17.30 15.09 -2.04
N ASP A 2 17.60 13.92 -1.52
CA ASP A 2 17.23 12.65 -2.15
C ASP A 2 15.83 12.23 -1.67
N TRP A 3 14.86 12.26 -2.59
CA TRP A 3 13.48 11.83 -2.33
C TRP A 3 13.20 10.42 -2.86
N SER A 4 14.23 9.58 -2.94
CA SER A 4 14.07 8.15 -3.12
C SER A 4 13.35 7.52 -1.92
N LYS A 5 13.11 6.22 -1.98
CA LYS A 5 12.53 5.47 -0.86
C LYS A 5 13.29 5.72 0.45
N ASP A 6 14.62 5.75 0.40
CA ASP A 6 15.46 6.00 1.57
C ASP A 6 15.25 7.41 2.13
N GLY A 7 15.15 8.41 1.26
CA GLY A 7 14.84 9.79 1.65
C GLY A 7 13.46 9.91 2.30
N LEU A 8 12.45 9.21 1.77
CA LEU A 8 11.12 9.18 2.36
C LEU A 8 11.12 8.50 3.75
N ASP A 9 11.89 7.45 3.92
CA ASP A 9 12.02 6.77 5.22
C ASP A 9 12.70 7.69 6.25
N ILE A 10 13.68 8.49 5.84
CA ILE A 10 14.31 9.49 6.72
C ILE A 10 13.28 10.53 7.19
N LEU A 11 12.41 11.00 6.30
CA LEU A 11 11.35 11.95 6.67
C LEU A 11 10.41 11.37 7.74
N LYS A 12 10.04 10.09 7.62
CA LYS A 12 9.23 9.42 8.63
C LYS A 12 9.92 9.36 10.00
N LYS A 13 11.23 9.20 10.02
CA LYS A 13 12.02 9.17 11.25
C LYS A 13 12.18 10.56 11.87
N LEU A 14 12.34 11.60 11.02
CA LEU A 14 12.49 12.98 11.48
C LEU A 14 11.18 13.56 11.98
N TYR A 15 10.08 13.25 11.33
CA TYR A 15 8.77 13.83 11.60
C TYR A 15 7.70 12.74 11.80
N PRO A 16 7.83 11.90 12.84
CA PRO A 16 6.92 10.77 13.03
C PRO A 16 5.52 11.16 13.47
N ARG A 17 5.35 12.40 13.98
CA ARG A 17 4.07 12.92 14.49
C ARG A 17 3.80 14.28 13.89
N ASP A 18 2.53 14.55 13.56
CA ASP A 18 2.14 15.90 13.17
C ASP A 18 2.02 16.80 14.40
N SER A 19 2.08 18.11 14.16
CA SER A 19 1.95 19.13 15.21
C SER A 19 0.53 19.68 15.33
N GLY A 20 -0.39 19.27 14.47
CA GLY A 20 -1.72 19.87 14.34
C GLY A 20 -1.74 21.21 13.60
N LYS A 21 -0.60 21.73 13.17
CA LYS A 21 -0.52 23.01 12.45
C LYS A 21 -0.98 22.87 11.01
N THR A 22 -1.56 23.94 10.51
CA THR A 22 -1.81 24.13 9.06
C THR A 22 -0.81 25.15 8.54
N ILE A 23 -0.14 24.84 7.48
CA ILE A 23 0.78 25.76 6.79
C ILE A 23 0.29 26.05 5.38
N THR A 24 0.69 27.16 4.83
CA THR A 24 0.46 27.50 3.42
C THR A 24 1.77 27.31 2.67
N LEU A 25 1.74 26.50 1.62
CA LEU A 25 2.87 26.33 0.71
C LEU A 25 2.69 27.31 -0.45
N ASP A 26 3.42 28.40 -0.44
CA ASP A 26 3.34 29.44 -1.46
C ASP A 26 4.48 29.40 -2.48
N ASP A 27 5.38 28.45 -2.35
CA ASP A 27 6.45 28.20 -3.31
C ASP A 27 5.85 27.67 -4.62
N PRO A 28 6.14 28.32 -5.78
CA PRO A 28 5.68 27.80 -7.09
C PRO A 28 6.08 26.36 -7.36
N GLN A 29 7.20 25.90 -6.80
CA GLN A 29 7.61 24.51 -6.92
C GLN A 29 6.64 23.55 -6.26
N ALA A 30 5.93 23.96 -5.22
CA ALA A 30 4.92 23.11 -4.58
C ALA A 30 3.79 22.75 -5.57
N VAL A 31 3.33 23.71 -6.36
CA VAL A 31 2.33 23.47 -7.42
C VAL A 31 2.87 22.49 -8.47
N ALA A 32 4.11 22.69 -8.91
CA ALA A 32 4.75 21.78 -9.86
C ALA A 32 4.84 20.35 -9.30
N MET A 33 5.18 20.19 -8.04
CA MET A 33 5.26 18.88 -7.39
C MET A 33 3.90 18.22 -7.22
N VAL A 34 2.84 18.97 -6.93
CA VAL A 34 1.47 18.46 -6.91
C VAL A 34 1.08 17.91 -8.28
N ASN A 35 1.35 18.66 -9.35
CA ASN A 35 1.05 18.23 -10.72
C ASN A 35 1.85 16.98 -11.11
N GLN A 36 3.12 16.91 -10.73
CA GLN A 36 3.95 15.74 -10.97
C GLN A 36 3.43 14.51 -10.20
N TYR A 37 3.05 14.69 -8.95
CA TYR A 37 2.50 13.62 -8.11
C TYR A 37 1.23 13.05 -8.73
N LEU A 38 0.28 13.91 -9.11
CA LEU A 38 -0.99 13.50 -9.70
C LEU A 38 -0.79 12.85 -11.07
N GLY A 39 0.03 13.43 -11.93
CA GLY A 39 0.31 12.89 -13.25
C GLY A 39 1.00 11.54 -13.22
N THR A 40 2.00 11.37 -12.36
CA THR A 40 2.70 10.10 -12.23
C THR A 40 1.83 9.04 -11.57
N LYS A 41 0.97 9.41 -10.63
CA LYS A 41 0.00 8.49 -10.03
C LYS A 41 -0.94 7.91 -11.08
N GLU A 42 -1.46 8.75 -11.96
CA GLU A 42 -2.34 8.31 -13.05
C GLU A 42 -1.62 7.32 -13.98
N VAL A 43 -0.36 7.60 -14.33
CA VAL A 43 0.45 6.69 -15.15
C VAL A 43 0.70 5.36 -14.43
N LEU A 44 1.03 5.40 -13.15
CA LEU A 44 1.24 4.19 -12.34
C LEU A 44 -0.03 3.34 -12.28
N ASP A 45 -1.19 3.95 -12.05
CA ASP A 45 -2.46 3.24 -12.00
C ASP A 45 -2.79 2.58 -13.34
N ASP A 46 -2.57 3.29 -14.46
CA ASP A 46 -2.77 2.74 -15.80
C ASP A 46 -1.83 1.56 -16.07
N MET A 47 -0.55 1.71 -15.75
CA MET A 47 0.43 0.64 -15.92
C MET A 47 0.09 -0.58 -15.04
N LYS A 48 -0.37 -0.34 -13.82
CA LYS A 48 -0.80 -1.42 -12.91
C LYS A 48 -1.97 -2.20 -13.50
N GLN A 49 -2.96 -1.51 -14.06
CA GLN A 49 -4.10 -2.17 -14.71
C GLN A 49 -3.65 -3.05 -15.87
N LYS A 50 -2.73 -2.57 -16.70
CA LYS A 50 -2.18 -3.35 -17.82
C LYS A 50 -1.37 -4.54 -17.35
N HIS A 51 -0.58 -4.35 -16.30
CA HIS A 51 0.18 -5.44 -15.68
C HIS A 51 -0.74 -6.51 -15.11
N ASP A 52 -1.77 -6.12 -14.37
CA ASP A 52 -2.74 -7.04 -13.78
C ASP A 52 -3.54 -7.76 -14.86
N ALA A 53 -3.90 -7.09 -15.95
CA ALA A 53 -4.59 -7.70 -17.08
C ALA A 53 -3.74 -8.78 -17.75
N ALA A 54 -2.45 -8.52 -17.96
CA ALA A 54 -1.52 -9.50 -18.53
C ALA A 54 -1.37 -10.73 -17.61
N LYS A 55 -1.22 -10.48 -16.31
CA LYS A 55 -1.16 -11.55 -15.31
C LYS A 55 -2.44 -12.38 -15.30
N GLY A 56 -3.59 -11.71 -15.30
CA GLY A 56 -4.89 -12.39 -15.32
C GLY A 56 -5.09 -13.25 -16.58
N TRP A 57 -4.64 -12.76 -17.73
CA TRP A 57 -4.69 -13.54 -18.94
C TRP A 57 -3.85 -14.83 -18.83
N LEU A 58 -2.63 -14.70 -18.31
CA LEU A 58 -1.73 -15.85 -18.13
C LEU A 58 -2.32 -16.86 -17.12
N GLN A 59 -2.83 -16.38 -16.00
CA GLN A 59 -3.48 -17.24 -15.00
C GLN A 59 -4.71 -17.94 -15.57
N SER A 60 -5.52 -17.23 -16.33
CA SER A 60 -6.69 -17.80 -17.00
C SER A 60 -6.29 -18.92 -17.98
N ALA A 61 -5.19 -18.74 -18.69
CA ALA A 61 -4.67 -19.77 -19.60
C ALA A 61 -4.12 -20.98 -18.85
N MET A 62 -3.58 -20.79 -17.65
CA MET A 62 -3.05 -21.88 -16.81
C MET A 62 -4.14 -22.70 -16.12
N GLN A 63 -5.27 -22.08 -15.81
CA GLN A 63 -6.38 -22.71 -15.05
C GLN A 63 -5.86 -23.28 -13.72
N ASP A 64 -5.93 -24.58 -13.51
CA ASP A 64 -5.46 -25.25 -12.29
C ASP A 64 -4.03 -25.81 -12.40
N ALA A 65 -3.37 -25.59 -13.53
CA ALA A 65 -1.99 -26.05 -13.71
C ALA A 65 -1.03 -25.30 -12.80
N SER A 66 -0.07 -26.00 -12.21
CA SER A 66 0.95 -25.40 -11.34
C SER A 66 2.09 -24.78 -12.14
N THR A 67 2.32 -25.23 -13.37
CA THR A 67 3.44 -24.80 -14.20
C THR A 67 2.98 -24.71 -15.64
N ALA A 68 3.42 -23.65 -16.32
CA ALA A 68 3.27 -23.49 -17.75
C ALA A 68 4.62 -23.17 -18.38
N THR A 69 4.86 -23.73 -19.54
CA THR A 69 6.09 -23.49 -20.30
C THR A 69 5.77 -22.88 -21.64
N LEU A 70 6.61 -21.97 -22.09
CA LEU A 70 6.56 -21.37 -23.41
C LEU A 70 8.00 -21.03 -23.83
N PRO A 71 8.27 -20.74 -25.11
CA PRO A 71 9.64 -20.48 -25.54
C PRO A 71 10.31 -19.38 -24.71
N GLY A 72 11.41 -19.73 -24.04
CA GLY A 72 12.20 -18.81 -23.23
C GLY A 72 11.69 -18.53 -21.82
N TYR A 73 10.51 -19.07 -21.42
CA TYR A 73 9.93 -18.75 -20.11
C TYR A 73 9.28 -19.97 -19.45
N THR A 74 9.28 -19.96 -18.14
CA THR A 74 8.50 -20.90 -17.32
C THR A 74 7.68 -20.08 -16.32
N ILE A 75 6.41 -20.37 -16.22
CA ILE A 75 5.50 -19.71 -15.27
C ILE A 75 5.11 -20.74 -14.22
N THR A 76 5.20 -20.38 -12.96
CA THR A 76 4.69 -21.20 -11.86
C THR A 76 3.59 -20.45 -11.13
N TRP A 77 2.54 -21.16 -10.82
CA TRP A 77 1.41 -20.66 -10.02
C TRP A 77 0.96 -21.79 -9.11
N LYS A 78 1.75 -22.00 -8.07
CA LYS A 78 1.61 -23.14 -7.16
C LYS A 78 0.93 -22.74 -5.87
N SER A 79 0.16 -23.67 -5.29
CA SER A 79 -0.35 -23.50 -3.95
C SER A 79 0.79 -23.50 -2.94
N THR A 80 0.74 -22.59 -1.99
CA THR A 80 1.66 -22.59 -0.85
C THR A 80 1.24 -23.65 0.17
N LYS A 81 2.14 -24.03 1.05
CA LYS A 81 1.80 -24.94 2.16
C LYS A 81 0.83 -24.25 3.11
N PRO A 82 -0.14 -25.00 3.67
CA PRO A 82 -0.99 -24.46 4.72
C PRO A 82 -0.14 -23.94 5.88
N SER A 83 -0.55 -22.81 6.44
CA SER A 83 0.09 -22.23 7.62
C SER A 83 -0.91 -22.18 8.77
N LYS A 84 -0.38 -22.22 9.99
CA LYS A 84 -1.19 -22.02 11.19
C LYS A 84 -1.31 -20.54 11.47
N HIS A 85 -2.50 -20.10 11.84
CA HIS A 85 -2.71 -18.74 12.30
C HIS A 85 -3.53 -18.76 13.60
N PHE A 86 -3.38 -17.70 14.40
CA PHE A 86 -4.15 -17.55 15.62
C PHE A 86 -5.55 -17.03 15.28
N ASP A 87 -6.57 -17.76 15.71
CA ASP A 87 -7.97 -17.35 15.55
C ASP A 87 -8.33 -16.39 16.68
N GLU A 88 -8.11 -15.10 16.44
CA GLU A 88 -8.33 -14.04 17.42
C GLU A 88 -9.79 -13.94 17.83
N ASP A 89 -10.72 -14.03 16.89
CA ASP A 89 -12.15 -13.90 17.16
C ASP A 89 -12.67 -15.04 18.05
N ALA A 90 -12.27 -16.27 17.74
CA ALA A 90 -12.63 -17.43 18.54
C ALA A 90 -12.03 -17.35 19.96
N PHE A 91 -10.77 -16.92 20.07
CA PHE A 91 -10.12 -16.74 21.37
C PHE A 91 -10.81 -15.65 22.21
N LYS A 92 -11.14 -14.51 21.58
CA LYS A 92 -11.86 -13.42 22.24
C LYS A 92 -13.23 -13.87 22.76
N ALA A 93 -13.96 -14.68 21.97
CA ALA A 93 -15.26 -15.20 22.38
C ALA A 93 -15.15 -16.18 23.53
N ALA A 94 -14.14 -17.07 23.52
CA ALA A 94 -13.94 -18.10 24.54
C ALA A 94 -13.29 -17.54 25.82
N HIS A 95 -12.40 -16.57 25.71
CA HIS A 95 -11.61 -16.02 26.81
C HIS A 95 -11.54 -14.48 26.76
N PRO A 96 -12.68 -13.78 26.94
CA PRO A 96 -12.73 -12.33 26.76
C PRO A 96 -11.81 -11.56 27.72
N ASP A 97 -11.72 -11.95 28.98
CA ASP A 97 -10.88 -11.29 29.97
C ASP A 97 -9.40 -11.50 29.67
N LEU A 98 -9.02 -12.73 29.31
CA LEU A 98 -7.66 -13.05 28.94
C LEU A 98 -7.25 -12.30 27.66
N TYR A 99 -8.14 -12.22 26.70
CA TYR A 99 -7.93 -11.45 25.47
C TYR A 99 -7.62 -9.98 25.80
N LEU A 100 -8.45 -9.34 26.61
CA LEU A 100 -8.28 -7.92 26.97
C LEU A 100 -6.96 -7.65 27.69
N SER A 101 -6.49 -8.60 28.51
CA SER A 101 -5.22 -8.44 29.24
C SER A 101 -4.00 -8.41 28.31
N PHE A 102 -4.12 -8.90 27.07
CA PHE A 102 -3.04 -8.89 26.07
C PHE A 102 -3.26 -7.91 24.92
N VAL A 103 -4.34 -7.13 24.97
CA VAL A 103 -4.56 -6.06 23.99
C VAL A 103 -3.69 -4.87 24.32
N LYS A 104 -2.92 -4.39 23.35
CA LYS A 104 -2.06 -3.21 23.48
C LYS A 104 -2.34 -2.26 22.32
N GLU A 105 -2.29 -0.97 22.61
CA GLU A 105 -2.37 0.06 21.60
C GLU A 105 -1.04 0.17 20.85
N ARG A 106 -1.14 0.33 19.53
CA ARG A 106 -0.02 0.75 18.70
C ARG A 106 -0.17 2.22 18.37
N ALA A 107 0.96 2.91 18.36
CA ALA A 107 0.96 4.29 17.87
C ALA A 107 0.46 4.33 16.41
N GLY A 108 -0.39 5.30 16.11
CA GLY A 108 -0.78 5.58 14.75
C GLY A 108 0.39 6.10 13.91
N TYR A 109 0.17 6.31 12.64
CA TYR A 109 1.17 6.83 11.71
C TYR A 109 0.60 8.02 10.93
N ARG A 110 1.49 8.83 10.36
CA ARG A 110 1.07 9.93 9.49
C ARG A 110 0.73 9.39 8.11
N ARG A 111 -0.50 9.63 7.67
CA ARG A 111 -0.97 9.21 6.35
C ARG A 111 -0.98 10.41 5.40
N PHE A 112 -0.22 10.30 4.31
CA PHE A 112 -0.16 11.33 3.28
C PHE A 112 -1.37 11.20 2.36
N LEU A 113 -2.14 12.27 2.22
CA LEU A 113 -3.28 12.35 1.30
C LEU A 113 -3.20 13.66 0.53
N LEU A 114 -3.41 13.60 -0.77
CA LEU A 114 -3.50 14.75 -1.64
C LEU A 114 -4.85 14.71 -2.34
N LYS A 115 -5.63 15.75 -2.20
CA LYS A 115 -6.94 15.87 -2.81
C LYS A 115 -7.21 17.32 -3.20
N PRO A 116 -8.08 17.56 -4.20
CA PRO A 116 -8.51 18.92 -4.51
C PRO A 116 -9.15 19.57 -3.30
N ALA A 117 -8.98 20.89 -3.16
CA ALA A 117 -9.70 21.65 -2.15
C ALA A 117 -11.21 21.59 -2.44
N LYS A 118 -12.03 21.61 -1.38
CA LYS A 118 -13.47 21.68 -1.53
C LYS A 118 -13.85 23.03 -2.16
N GLU A 119 -14.67 22.99 -3.21
CA GLU A 119 -15.25 24.20 -3.74
C GLU A 119 -16.27 24.75 -2.73
N ILE A 120 -16.13 26.04 -2.46
CA ILE A 120 -17.14 26.78 -1.68
C ILE A 120 -18.16 27.30 -2.68
N VAL A 121 -19.35 26.75 -2.62
CA VAL A 121 -20.48 27.18 -3.46
C VAL A 121 -21.27 28.21 -2.72
#